data_b9481ae6a9ecfc61cb0acbdca11483cb
#
_entry.id   b9481ae6a9ecfc61cb0acbdca11483cb
#
_cell.length_a   1.000
_cell.length_b   1.000
_cell.length_c   1.000
_cell.angle_alpha   90.00
_cell.angle_beta   90.00
_cell.angle_gamma   90.00
#
_symmetry.space_group_name_H-M   'P 1'
#
loop_
_entity.id
_entity.type
_entity.pdbx_description
1 polymer ?
#
loop_
_entity_poly.entity_id
_entity_poly.type
_entity_poly.pdbx_seq_one_letter_code
_entity_poly.pdbx_strand_id
1 'polypeptide(L)'
;MKNKYFKLYYNGKFLHHINYKQLRIFCKENGLIMDNMLRTLPNYPNEKRRNKIYRGYKVVEQSEKDLGKEFIENVDKQPRKSNMAILDSDKKEIDFINGKIRAEKIIHLNIDNINEKDILKEFNLNIKEWQIEKLNYSLWDSPNKEKGTIPLYSVKCQFKKRDKLDYDIEELKNVIDSCFCKVDFIRPVLNKRDNIENMILIDIADLHLNKFSDDYDMEMAKIRFNNAIDTFLNETSAEECIFIIGEDYFNIDTINRTTTKGTPQDTEVDVYKMFDFGLELMIETLHTLSVFFDKVSIVLIQGNHDKLLSYMLVKALEHYNFEKGNIVFNSEIKSRKYIEYGNSLIGLGHLDTENKKQKQFLMQNEVKEMYGKSKYNYFISGHLHNYSVEEIGGVQYIRLPSLSGSDNWHNEMGYITQTKSAIAIEFNKDKGMFKKIIYNV
;
A
#
# COMPACT_ATOMS: atom_id res chain seq x y z
N MET A 1 -17.82 -21.04 -5.66
CA MET A 1 -16.84 -21.46 -4.64
C MET A 1 -16.22 -20.28 -3.89
N LYS A 2 -16.28 -19.02 -4.37
CA LYS A 2 -15.57 -17.84 -3.79
C LYS A 2 -15.92 -17.53 -2.30
N ASN A 3 -17.09 -17.94 -1.81
CA ASN A 3 -17.54 -17.67 -0.43
C ASN A 3 -17.56 -18.91 0.47
N LYS A 4 -16.75 -19.91 0.18
CA LYS A 4 -16.68 -21.13 0.99
C LYS A 4 -15.54 -21.05 2.02
N TYR A 5 -15.78 -21.56 3.21
CA TYR A 5 -14.82 -21.69 4.30
C TYR A 5 -14.50 -23.15 4.53
N PHE A 6 -13.26 -23.41 4.95
CA PHE A 6 -12.73 -24.75 5.15
C PHE A 6 -11.97 -24.85 6.48
N LYS A 7 -12.02 -26.01 7.11
CA LYS A 7 -11.04 -26.39 8.13
C LYS A 7 -9.86 -27.07 7.45
N LEU A 8 -8.66 -26.58 7.71
CA LEU A 8 -7.41 -27.15 7.21
C LEU A 8 -6.79 -28.05 8.29
N TYR A 9 -6.41 -29.25 7.90
CA TYR A 9 -5.76 -30.24 8.77
C TYR A 9 -4.44 -30.70 8.15
N TYR A 10 -3.45 -30.98 8.99
CA TYR A 10 -2.20 -31.64 8.61
C TYR A 10 -1.95 -32.84 9.52
N ASN A 11 -1.74 -34.02 8.95
CA ASN A 11 -1.56 -35.30 9.67
C ASN A 11 -2.63 -35.51 10.74
N GLY A 12 -3.88 -35.16 10.45
CA GLY A 12 -5.01 -35.31 11.36
C GLY A 12 -5.15 -34.20 12.43
N LYS A 13 -4.19 -33.30 12.58
CA LYS A 13 -4.27 -32.15 13.49
C LYS A 13 -4.90 -30.95 12.80
N PHE A 14 -5.84 -30.28 13.47
CA PHE A 14 -6.41 -29.02 13.01
C PHE A 14 -5.35 -27.93 13.02
N LEU A 15 -5.23 -27.17 11.91
CA LEU A 15 -4.34 -26.03 11.79
C LEU A 15 -5.10 -24.72 12.00
N HIS A 16 -5.99 -24.38 11.06
CA HIS A 16 -6.78 -23.14 11.12
C HIS A 16 -7.98 -23.18 10.16
N HIS A 17 -8.86 -22.20 10.31
CA HIS A 17 -9.93 -21.92 9.35
C HIS A 17 -9.37 -21.11 8.18
N ILE A 18 -9.79 -21.44 6.96
CA ILE A 18 -9.27 -20.83 5.74
C ILE A 18 -10.41 -20.66 4.72
N ASN A 19 -10.49 -19.51 4.05
CA ASN A 19 -11.42 -19.32 2.94
C ASN A 19 -10.79 -19.84 1.63
N TYR A 20 -11.57 -19.86 0.56
CA TYR A 20 -11.10 -20.35 -0.75
C TYR A 20 -9.87 -19.61 -1.28
N LYS A 21 -9.81 -18.28 -1.12
CA LYS A 21 -8.68 -17.45 -1.56
C LYS A 21 -7.42 -17.79 -0.74
N GLN A 22 -7.55 -17.86 0.57
CA GLN A 22 -6.46 -18.23 1.48
C GLN A 22 -5.96 -19.65 1.25
N LEU A 23 -6.85 -20.61 0.95
CA LEU A 23 -6.46 -21.97 0.62
C LEU A 23 -5.64 -22.04 -0.67
N ARG A 24 -5.96 -21.20 -1.67
CA ARG A 24 -5.20 -21.11 -2.92
C ARG A 24 -3.78 -20.58 -2.68
N ILE A 25 -3.64 -19.53 -1.87
CA ILE A 25 -2.34 -18.98 -1.45
C ILE A 25 -1.53 -20.03 -0.69
N PHE A 26 -2.13 -20.66 0.31
CA PHE A 26 -1.50 -21.73 1.09
C PHE A 26 -0.98 -22.86 0.21
N CYS A 27 -1.74 -23.27 -0.79
CA CYS A 27 -1.31 -24.29 -1.75
C CYS A 27 -0.09 -23.86 -2.56
N LYS A 28 -0.07 -22.59 -3.04
CA LYS A 28 1.06 -22.01 -3.78
C LYS A 28 2.34 -22.01 -2.94
N GLU A 29 2.26 -21.48 -1.73
CA GLU A 29 3.39 -21.37 -0.80
C GLU A 29 3.98 -22.73 -0.36
N ASN A 30 3.15 -23.77 -0.27
CA ASN A 30 3.57 -25.10 0.14
C ASN A 30 3.80 -26.07 -1.03
N GLY A 31 3.85 -25.59 -2.28
CA GLY A 31 4.06 -26.42 -3.47
C GLY A 31 2.96 -27.45 -3.68
N LEU A 32 1.71 -27.13 -3.33
CA LEU A 32 0.55 -27.99 -3.42
C LEU A 32 -0.32 -27.62 -4.63
N ILE A 33 -0.97 -28.62 -5.22
CA ILE A 33 -1.92 -28.39 -6.31
C ILE A 33 -3.31 -28.21 -5.71
N MET A 34 -3.94 -27.03 -5.95
CA MET A 34 -5.23 -26.66 -5.41
C MET A 34 -6.34 -27.67 -5.70
N ASP A 35 -6.42 -28.21 -6.94
CA ASP A 35 -7.42 -29.21 -7.31
C ASP A 35 -7.26 -30.50 -6.50
N ASN A 36 -6.03 -30.95 -6.28
CA ASN A 36 -5.75 -32.12 -5.45
C ASN A 36 -6.11 -31.91 -3.97
N MET A 37 -5.93 -30.68 -3.48
CA MET A 37 -6.35 -30.29 -2.12
C MET A 37 -7.87 -30.33 -1.98
N LEU A 38 -8.60 -29.76 -2.96
CA LEU A 38 -10.07 -29.81 -2.98
C LEU A 38 -10.63 -31.23 -3.10
N ARG A 39 -9.91 -32.16 -3.72
CA ARG A 39 -10.29 -33.58 -3.78
C ARG A 39 -10.32 -34.26 -2.39
N THR A 40 -9.74 -33.64 -1.36
CA THR A 40 -9.86 -34.13 0.02
C THR A 40 -11.21 -33.84 0.65
N LEU A 41 -12.05 -32.99 0.03
CA LEU A 41 -13.40 -32.70 0.52
C LEU A 41 -14.28 -33.96 0.50
N PRO A 42 -15.06 -34.20 1.56
CA PRO A 42 -16.00 -35.34 1.63
C PRO A 42 -16.99 -35.39 0.48
N ASN A 43 -17.42 -34.22 -0.02
CA ASN A 43 -18.42 -34.03 -1.06
C ASN A 43 -17.82 -33.68 -2.42
N TYR A 44 -16.58 -34.06 -2.71
CA TYR A 44 -16.00 -33.81 -4.03
C TYR A 44 -16.82 -34.53 -5.13
N PRO A 45 -17.21 -33.84 -6.21
CA PRO A 45 -18.21 -34.34 -7.17
C PRO A 45 -17.85 -35.65 -7.86
N ASN A 46 -16.57 -35.95 -8.01
CA ASN A 46 -16.10 -37.16 -8.67
C ASN A 46 -15.49 -38.11 -7.65
N GLU A 47 -16.27 -39.13 -7.21
CA GLU A 47 -15.86 -40.08 -6.18
C GLU A 47 -14.61 -40.88 -6.55
N LYS A 48 -14.42 -41.22 -7.84
CA LYS A 48 -13.22 -41.96 -8.32
C LYS A 48 -11.93 -41.13 -8.21
N ARG A 49 -12.04 -39.80 -8.12
CA ARG A 49 -10.90 -38.86 -8.00
C ARG A 49 -10.78 -38.25 -6.59
N ARG A 50 -11.60 -38.71 -5.63
CA ARG A 50 -11.54 -38.23 -4.26
C ARG A 50 -10.33 -38.76 -3.52
N ASN A 51 -9.56 -37.87 -2.90
CA ASN A 51 -8.41 -38.21 -2.07
C ASN A 51 -8.82 -38.11 -0.59
N LYS A 52 -8.41 -39.07 0.24
CA LYS A 52 -8.61 -38.96 1.70
C LYS A 52 -7.69 -37.89 2.31
N ILE A 53 -6.45 -37.84 1.86
CA ILE A 53 -5.40 -36.93 2.30
C ILE A 53 -4.51 -36.63 1.10
N TYR A 54 -4.00 -35.40 0.99
CA TYR A 54 -3.05 -34.98 -0.03
C TYR A 54 -1.78 -34.42 0.62
N ARG A 55 -0.65 -35.13 0.51
CA ARG A 55 0.63 -34.76 1.14
C ARG A 55 0.49 -34.41 2.63
N GLY A 56 -0.31 -35.18 3.39
CA GLY A 56 -0.60 -34.96 4.81
C GLY A 56 -1.72 -33.93 5.08
N TYR A 57 -2.17 -33.18 4.09
CA TYR A 57 -3.20 -32.15 4.24
C TYR A 57 -4.60 -32.66 3.89
N LYS A 58 -5.58 -32.12 4.56
CA LYS A 58 -7.01 -32.34 4.33
C LYS A 58 -7.78 -31.05 4.56
N VAL A 59 -8.78 -30.78 3.76
CA VAL A 59 -9.74 -29.71 3.98
C VAL A 59 -11.15 -30.27 4.20
N VAL A 60 -11.91 -29.59 5.04
CA VAL A 60 -13.32 -29.90 5.33
C VAL A 60 -14.11 -28.60 5.18
N GLU A 61 -15.14 -28.63 4.33
CA GLU A 61 -16.01 -27.46 4.12
C GLU A 61 -16.86 -27.19 5.37
N GLN A 62 -17.02 -25.92 5.71
CA GLN A 62 -17.85 -25.47 6.83
C GLN A 62 -19.00 -24.58 6.36
N SER A 63 -20.14 -24.66 7.04
CA SER A 63 -21.21 -23.68 6.88
C SER A 63 -20.92 -22.42 7.73
N GLU A 64 -21.40 -21.24 7.30
CA GLU A 64 -21.32 -20.01 8.09
C GLU A 64 -21.93 -20.14 9.50
N LYS A 65 -22.92 -21.02 9.67
CA LYS A 65 -23.57 -21.29 10.97
C LYS A 65 -22.66 -22.07 11.93
N ASP A 66 -21.75 -22.89 11.42
CA ASP A 66 -20.83 -23.69 12.24
C ASP A 66 -19.62 -22.88 12.74
N LEU A 67 -19.20 -21.84 11.98
CA LEU A 67 -18.18 -20.88 12.40
C LEU A 67 -18.57 -20.14 13.68
N GLY A 68 -19.84 -19.77 13.83
CA GLY A 68 -20.33 -19.06 15.02
C GLY A 68 -20.39 -19.93 16.29
N LYS A 69 -20.66 -21.23 16.17
CA LYS A 69 -20.81 -22.12 17.32
C LYS A 69 -19.50 -22.54 17.97
N GLU A 70 -18.46 -22.82 17.18
CA GLU A 70 -17.13 -23.19 17.71
C GLU A 70 -16.38 -22.04 18.38
N PHE A 71 -16.67 -20.79 18.00
CA PHE A 71 -16.13 -19.63 18.70
C PHE A 71 -16.69 -19.50 20.13
N ILE A 72 -17.93 -19.89 20.32
CA ILE A 72 -18.60 -19.89 21.65
C ILE A 72 -18.10 -21.03 22.53
N GLU A 73 -17.87 -22.24 21.98
CA GLU A 73 -17.39 -23.39 22.77
C GLU A 73 -15.94 -23.28 23.23
N ASN A 74 -15.09 -22.52 22.55
CA ASN A 74 -13.69 -22.31 22.96
C ASN A 74 -13.51 -21.20 24.01
N VAL A 75 -14.49 -20.35 24.24
CA VAL A 75 -14.47 -19.33 25.31
C VAL A 75 -14.81 -19.97 26.69
N ASP A 76 -15.55 -21.09 26.70
CA ASP A 76 -15.99 -21.75 27.95
C ASP A 76 -15.03 -22.78 28.51
N LYS A 77 -13.89 -23.09 27.88
CA LYS A 77 -12.93 -24.14 28.33
C LYS A 77 -11.63 -23.61 28.91
N GLN A 78 -11.68 -22.57 29.76
CA GLN A 78 -10.58 -22.30 30.68
C GLN A 78 -10.90 -22.82 32.09
N PRO A 79 -9.94 -23.50 32.79
CA PRO A 79 -10.22 -24.14 34.06
C PRO A 79 -10.41 -23.11 35.18
N ARG A 80 -11.57 -23.18 35.82
CA ARG A 80 -11.85 -22.47 37.07
C ARG A 80 -10.95 -22.99 38.18
N LYS A 81 -10.09 -22.13 38.74
CA LYS A 81 -9.46 -22.38 40.07
C LYS A 81 -10.05 -21.40 41.09
N SER A 82 -10.80 -22.03 41.95
CA SER A 82 -11.11 -21.89 43.39
C SER A 82 -11.04 -20.55 44.13
N ASN A 83 -12.18 -20.21 44.73
CA ASN A 83 -12.38 -19.67 46.07
C ASN A 83 -11.84 -18.29 46.40
N MET A 84 -12.64 -17.29 46.09
CA MET A 84 -12.98 -16.17 46.95
C MET A 84 -14.36 -15.68 46.51
N ALA A 85 -15.24 -15.29 47.46
CA ALA A 85 -16.59 -14.82 47.18
C ALA A 85 -16.49 -13.57 46.31
N ILE A 86 -16.63 -13.75 44.98
CA ILE A 86 -16.70 -12.70 44.00
C ILE A 86 -18.17 -12.29 43.92
N LEU A 87 -18.45 -11.09 44.34
CA LEU A 87 -19.68 -10.41 43.97
C LEU A 87 -19.79 -10.43 42.44
N ASP A 88 -20.77 -11.14 41.92
CA ASP A 88 -21.04 -11.33 40.48
C ASP A 88 -21.60 -10.01 39.89
N SER A 89 -20.70 -9.06 39.63
CA SER A 89 -21.07 -7.71 39.19
C SER A 89 -20.55 -7.34 37.79
N ASP A 90 -19.80 -8.24 37.14
CA ASP A 90 -19.22 -7.96 35.84
C ASP A 90 -20.16 -8.40 34.72
N LYS A 91 -20.85 -7.47 34.10
CA LYS A 91 -21.69 -7.71 32.90
C LYS A 91 -20.90 -7.35 31.66
N LYS A 92 -20.80 -8.29 30.73
CA LYS A 92 -20.17 -8.06 29.42
C LYS A 92 -21.09 -8.55 28.32
N GLU A 93 -21.50 -7.63 27.45
CA GLU A 93 -22.27 -7.93 26.24
C GLU A 93 -21.40 -7.63 25.02
N ILE A 94 -21.31 -8.58 24.09
CA ILE A 94 -20.49 -8.46 22.88
C ILE A 94 -21.43 -8.44 21.68
N ASP A 95 -21.42 -7.34 20.92
CA ASP A 95 -22.12 -7.21 19.65
C ASP A 95 -21.16 -7.53 18.51
N PHE A 96 -21.20 -8.75 18.02
CA PHE A 96 -20.32 -9.24 16.96
C PHE A 96 -20.65 -8.67 15.57
N ILE A 97 -21.87 -8.17 15.36
CA ILE A 97 -22.30 -7.63 14.05
C ILE A 97 -21.69 -6.26 13.83
N ASN A 98 -21.62 -5.44 14.88
CA ASN A 98 -21.14 -4.06 14.80
C ASN A 98 -19.72 -3.87 15.39
N GLY A 99 -19.07 -4.95 15.81
CA GLY A 99 -17.71 -4.89 16.38
C GLY A 99 -17.64 -4.07 17.68
N LYS A 100 -18.72 -4.02 18.48
CA LYS A 100 -18.80 -3.26 19.72
C LYS A 100 -18.90 -4.17 20.94
N ILE A 101 -18.25 -3.74 22.03
CA ILE A 101 -18.35 -4.40 23.34
C ILE A 101 -18.99 -3.40 24.31
N ARG A 102 -20.04 -3.84 25.01
CA ARG A 102 -20.59 -3.14 26.16
C ARG A 102 -20.24 -3.91 27.41
N ALA A 103 -19.63 -3.26 28.37
CA ALA A 103 -19.25 -3.89 29.63
C ALA A 103 -19.48 -2.93 30.81
N GLU A 104 -19.86 -3.55 31.94
CA GLU A 104 -20.04 -2.86 33.22
C GLU A 104 -19.17 -3.58 34.26
N LYS A 105 -18.40 -2.80 35.02
CA LYS A 105 -17.52 -3.31 36.08
C LYS A 105 -17.46 -2.35 37.25
N ILE A 106 -17.41 -2.87 38.46
CA ILE A 106 -17.10 -2.08 39.66
C ILE A 106 -15.58 -2.09 39.83
N ILE A 107 -14.98 -0.92 39.87
CA ILE A 107 -13.53 -0.76 39.97
C ILE A 107 -13.13 0.10 41.17
N HIS A 108 -11.94 -0.18 41.71
CA HIS A 108 -11.32 0.53 42.78
C HIS A 108 -10.15 1.39 42.26
N LEU A 109 -10.45 2.36 41.40
CA LEU A 109 -9.44 3.26 40.82
C LEU A 109 -9.74 4.70 41.21
N ASN A 110 -8.68 5.46 41.47
CA ASN A 110 -8.81 6.91 41.69
C ASN A 110 -9.05 7.59 40.35
N ILE A 111 -10.26 8.16 40.16
CA ILE A 111 -10.73 8.67 38.83
C ILE A 111 -9.98 9.94 38.41
N ASP A 112 -9.41 10.71 39.33
CA ASP A 112 -8.77 11.98 39.02
C ASP A 112 -7.55 11.87 38.08
N ASN A 113 -7.04 10.64 37.82
CA ASN A 113 -5.91 10.35 36.95
C ASN A 113 -6.10 9.12 36.02
N ILE A 114 -7.34 8.67 35.76
CA ILE A 114 -7.60 7.53 34.90
C ILE A 114 -7.46 7.92 33.44
N ASN A 115 -6.55 7.25 32.72
CA ASN A 115 -6.43 7.33 31.28
C ASN A 115 -7.13 6.14 30.57
N GLU A 116 -7.35 6.24 29.26
CA GLU A 116 -7.98 5.21 28.44
C GLU A 116 -7.30 3.85 28.57
N LYS A 117 -5.97 3.82 28.68
CA LYS A 117 -5.16 2.59 28.80
C LYS A 117 -5.47 1.81 30.08
N ASP A 118 -5.68 2.52 31.20
CA ASP A 118 -5.98 1.86 32.47
C ASP A 118 -7.39 1.27 32.46
N ILE A 119 -8.35 1.96 31.86
CA ILE A 119 -9.72 1.44 31.68
C ILE A 119 -9.72 0.20 30.78
N LEU A 120 -9.08 0.26 29.61
CA LEU A 120 -9.01 -0.90 28.71
C LEU A 120 -8.33 -2.11 29.36
N LYS A 121 -7.29 -1.89 30.17
CA LYS A 121 -6.60 -2.94 30.92
C LYS A 121 -7.53 -3.61 31.95
N GLU A 122 -8.35 -2.85 32.66
CA GLU A 122 -9.33 -3.37 33.61
C GLU A 122 -10.37 -4.27 32.95
N PHE A 123 -10.72 -3.99 31.71
CA PHE A 123 -11.64 -4.82 30.91
C PHE A 123 -10.94 -5.91 30.09
N ASN A 124 -9.62 -6.12 30.26
CA ASN A 124 -8.80 -7.06 29.50
C ASN A 124 -8.90 -6.84 27.98
N LEU A 125 -8.89 -5.57 27.55
CA LEU A 125 -8.91 -5.18 26.15
C LEU A 125 -7.58 -4.59 25.72
N ASN A 126 -7.12 -4.94 24.51
CA ASN A 126 -5.87 -4.44 23.98
C ASN A 126 -6.09 -3.00 23.45
N ILE A 127 -5.31 -2.04 23.93
CA ILE A 127 -5.36 -0.63 23.50
C ILE A 127 -5.05 -0.45 22.01
N LYS A 128 -4.29 -1.35 21.39
CA LYS A 128 -4.00 -1.31 19.95
C LYS A 128 -5.21 -1.69 19.09
N GLU A 129 -6.18 -2.42 19.66
CA GLU A 129 -7.35 -2.92 18.91
C GLU A 129 -8.65 -2.23 19.29
N TRP A 130 -8.72 -1.67 20.50
CA TRP A 130 -9.95 -1.15 21.07
C TRP A 130 -9.80 0.27 21.56
N GLN A 131 -10.87 1.05 21.47
CA GLN A 131 -10.99 2.40 22.03
C GLN A 131 -12.34 2.54 22.73
N ILE A 132 -12.38 3.49 23.67
CA ILE A 132 -13.61 3.81 24.40
C ILE A 132 -14.49 4.69 23.51
N GLU A 133 -15.70 4.22 23.19
CA GLU A 133 -16.70 5.01 22.46
C GLU A 133 -17.58 5.83 23.43
N LYS A 134 -17.96 5.21 24.55
CA LYS A 134 -18.72 5.87 25.62
C LYS A 134 -18.24 5.38 26.97
N LEU A 135 -18.15 6.32 27.93
CA LEU A 135 -17.80 6.07 29.32
C LEU A 135 -18.84 6.74 30.20
N ASN A 136 -19.50 5.96 31.06
CA ASN A 136 -20.33 6.46 32.14
C ASN A 136 -19.82 5.87 33.45
N TYR A 137 -19.78 6.65 34.48
CA TYR A 137 -19.43 6.16 35.81
C TYR A 137 -20.36 6.75 36.87
N SER A 138 -20.54 6.02 37.94
CA SER A 138 -21.23 6.46 39.14
C SER A 138 -20.37 6.14 40.35
N LEU A 139 -20.32 7.09 41.28
CA LEU A 139 -19.58 6.99 42.50
C LEU A 139 -20.56 6.75 43.66
N TRP A 140 -20.23 5.85 44.56
CA TRP A 140 -20.88 5.73 45.85
C TRP A 140 -19.88 5.30 46.92
N ASP A 141 -20.20 5.64 48.16
CA ASP A 141 -19.40 5.29 49.32
C ASP A 141 -19.83 3.94 49.88
N SER A 142 -18.86 3.01 50.05
CA SER A 142 -19.11 1.73 50.70
C SER A 142 -18.47 1.71 52.09
N PRO A 143 -19.24 1.46 53.19
CA PRO A 143 -18.70 1.37 54.52
C PRO A 143 -17.84 0.07 54.64
N ASN A 144 -16.59 0.23 55.07
CA ASN A 144 -15.69 -0.88 55.35
C ASN A 144 -15.32 -0.86 56.87
N LYS A 145 -15.49 -2.01 57.53
CA LYS A 145 -15.28 -2.14 58.98
C LYS A 145 -13.84 -1.92 59.45
N GLU A 146 -12.85 -2.08 58.54
CA GLU A 146 -11.43 -1.99 58.87
C GLU A 146 -10.75 -0.71 58.35
N LYS A 147 -11.26 -0.11 57.30
CA LYS A 147 -10.63 1.02 56.57
C LYS A 147 -11.51 2.26 56.46
N GLY A 148 -12.66 2.32 57.15
CA GLY A 148 -13.59 3.42 57.03
C GLY A 148 -14.38 3.36 55.70
N THR A 149 -14.79 4.52 55.19
CA THR A 149 -15.54 4.61 53.94
C THR A 149 -14.60 4.54 52.72
N ILE A 150 -14.84 3.60 51.82
CA ILE A 150 -14.05 3.46 50.58
C ILE A 150 -14.92 3.88 49.39
N PRO A 151 -14.46 4.78 48.52
CA PRO A 151 -15.19 5.13 47.33
C PRO A 151 -15.16 3.96 46.32
N LEU A 152 -16.33 3.59 45.78
CA LEU A 152 -16.50 2.61 44.76
C LEU A 152 -17.04 3.24 43.49
N TYR A 153 -16.47 2.86 42.35
CA TYR A 153 -16.89 3.35 41.06
C TYR A 153 -17.52 2.21 40.23
N SER A 154 -18.78 2.37 39.80
CA SER A 154 -19.34 1.53 38.75
C SER A 154 -19.03 2.21 37.42
N VAL A 155 -18.32 1.48 36.57
CA VAL A 155 -17.92 1.96 35.25
C VAL A 155 -18.62 1.16 34.19
N LYS A 156 -19.40 1.87 33.35
CA LYS A 156 -20.07 1.33 32.17
C LYS A 156 -19.39 1.85 30.92
N CYS A 157 -18.75 0.97 30.19
CA CYS A 157 -18.07 1.30 28.97
C CYS A 157 -18.72 0.69 27.76
N GLN A 158 -18.72 1.46 26.67
CA GLN A 158 -18.94 0.96 25.32
C GLN A 158 -17.64 1.12 24.56
N PHE A 159 -17.07 0.01 24.11
CA PHE A 159 -15.86 -0.04 23.32
C PHE A 159 -16.20 -0.30 21.87
N LYS A 160 -15.46 0.30 20.96
CA LYS A 160 -15.45 -0.06 19.53
C LYS A 160 -14.03 -0.47 19.12
N LYS A 161 -13.93 -1.30 18.09
CA LYS A 161 -12.63 -1.52 17.47
C LYS A 161 -12.09 -0.19 16.99
N ARG A 162 -10.80 0.06 17.20
CA ARG A 162 -10.13 1.18 16.54
C ARG A 162 -10.28 0.97 15.05
N ASP A 163 -10.77 1.98 14.35
CA ASP A 163 -10.62 2.02 12.91
C ASP A 163 -9.12 1.97 12.65
N LYS A 164 -8.65 1.03 11.82
CA LYS A 164 -7.22 0.82 11.55
C LYS A 164 -6.53 2.02 10.88
N LEU A 165 -6.99 3.23 11.13
CA LEU A 165 -6.50 4.51 10.61
C LEU A 165 -5.56 5.26 11.57
N ASP A 166 -5.43 4.82 12.82
CA ASP A 166 -4.40 5.35 13.71
C ASP A 166 -3.08 4.65 13.38
N TYR A 167 -2.34 5.20 12.42
CA TYR A 167 -0.94 4.87 12.23
C TYR A 167 -0.23 5.08 13.57
N ASP A 168 0.38 4.03 14.08
CA ASP A 168 1.41 4.19 15.10
C ASP A 168 2.60 4.88 14.40
N ILE A 169 2.68 6.21 14.53
CA ILE A 169 3.77 7.04 13.97
C ILE A 169 5.12 6.48 14.41
N GLU A 170 5.18 5.86 15.58
CA GLU A 170 6.38 5.23 16.11
C GLU A 170 6.73 3.93 15.37
N GLU A 171 5.73 3.15 14.95
CA GLU A 171 5.93 1.94 14.13
C GLU A 171 6.37 2.32 12.71
N LEU A 172 5.79 3.36 12.13
CA LEU A 172 6.18 3.91 10.83
C LEU A 172 7.61 4.51 10.89
N LYS A 173 7.95 5.18 11.98
CA LYS A 173 9.29 5.71 12.23
C LYS A 173 10.30 4.57 12.38
N ASN A 174 9.96 3.50 13.10
CA ASN A 174 10.83 2.33 13.25
C ASN A 174 11.04 1.60 11.91
N VAL A 175 10.01 1.54 11.05
CA VAL A 175 10.13 1.01 9.68
C VAL A 175 11.07 1.89 8.86
N ILE A 176 10.87 3.20 8.85
CA ILE A 176 11.76 4.14 8.18
C ILE A 176 13.20 4.01 8.70
N ASP A 177 13.39 3.99 10.03
CA ASP A 177 14.71 3.85 10.65
C ASP A 177 15.37 2.48 10.35
N SER A 178 14.60 1.39 10.20
CA SER A 178 15.11 0.07 9.80
C SER A 178 15.53 0.01 8.34
N CYS A 179 14.85 0.73 7.45
CA CYS A 179 15.21 0.82 6.03
C CYS A 179 16.53 1.58 5.80
N PHE A 180 16.96 2.42 6.75
CA PHE A 180 18.27 3.08 6.67
C PHE A 180 19.46 2.20 7.05
N CYS A 181 19.25 0.93 7.40
CA CYS A 181 20.33 0.01 7.78
C CYS A 181 20.90 -0.71 6.55
N LYS A 182 21.99 -0.12 6.04
CA LYS A 182 23.03 -0.73 5.19
C LYS A 182 22.58 -1.62 4.03
N VAL A 183 22.40 -1.02 2.88
CA VAL A 183 22.44 -1.74 1.60
C VAL A 183 23.86 -1.62 1.04
N ASP A 184 24.57 -2.73 0.88
CA ASP A 184 25.86 -2.77 0.20
C ASP A 184 25.64 -2.76 -1.32
N PHE A 185 25.79 -1.59 -1.94
CA PHE A 185 25.62 -1.43 -3.38
C PHE A 185 26.85 -1.83 -4.18
N ILE A 186 26.66 -2.67 -5.19
CA ILE A 186 27.66 -2.89 -6.23
C ILE A 186 27.53 -1.74 -7.24
N ARG A 187 28.52 -0.84 -7.26
CA ARG A 187 28.53 0.30 -8.19
C ARG A 187 28.77 -0.18 -9.62
N PRO A 188 27.87 0.11 -10.58
CA PRO A 188 28.18 -0.14 -11.98
C PRO A 188 29.30 0.81 -12.44
N VAL A 189 30.25 0.29 -13.20
CA VAL A 189 31.30 1.10 -13.85
C VAL A 189 30.68 1.71 -15.11
N LEU A 190 30.26 2.96 -15.01
CA LEU A 190 29.66 3.68 -16.12
C LEU A 190 30.68 4.60 -16.77
N ASN A 191 30.75 4.59 -18.08
CA ASN A 191 31.63 5.47 -18.85
C ASN A 191 31.11 6.92 -18.77
N LYS A 192 31.99 7.86 -18.41
CA LYS A 192 31.67 9.29 -18.40
C LYS A 192 31.41 9.78 -19.82
N ARG A 193 30.35 10.55 -20.00
CA ARG A 193 29.92 11.08 -21.30
C ARG A 193 30.41 12.51 -21.49
N ASP A 194 30.75 12.87 -22.72
CA ASP A 194 31.24 14.19 -23.07
C ASP A 194 30.07 15.16 -23.27
N ASN A 195 30.23 16.38 -22.74
CA ASN A 195 29.35 17.57 -22.82
C ASN A 195 28.24 17.52 -23.87
N ILE A 196 27.10 17.03 -23.52
CA ILE A 196 25.89 17.03 -24.32
C ILE A 196 24.81 17.77 -23.53
N GLU A 197 24.30 18.88 -24.01
CA GLU A 197 23.23 19.68 -23.36
C GLU A 197 21.87 19.00 -23.46
N ASN A 198 21.80 17.74 -23.01
CA ASN A 198 20.57 16.94 -23.03
C ASN A 198 20.15 16.55 -21.62
N MET A 199 18.85 16.44 -21.44
CA MET A 199 18.21 15.97 -20.23
C MET A 199 17.28 14.82 -20.58
N ILE A 200 17.27 13.75 -19.79
CA ILE A 200 16.28 12.69 -19.85
C ILE A 200 15.22 12.87 -18.77
N LEU A 201 13.98 12.74 -19.15
CA LEU A 201 12.86 12.60 -18.21
C LEU A 201 12.47 11.12 -18.14
N ILE A 202 12.55 10.57 -16.96
CA ILE A 202 12.17 9.21 -16.65
C ILE A 202 10.94 9.26 -15.74
N ASP A 203 9.85 8.73 -16.25
CA ASP A 203 8.57 8.60 -15.55
C ASP A 203 8.01 7.21 -15.84
N ILE A 204 8.13 6.32 -14.85
CA ILE A 204 7.54 4.97 -14.92
C ILE A 204 6.17 5.04 -14.23
N ALA A 205 5.23 5.70 -14.92
CA ALA A 205 3.88 5.92 -14.43
C ALA A 205 3.10 4.60 -14.26
N ASP A 206 2.16 4.60 -13.34
CA ASP A 206 1.19 3.53 -13.12
C ASP A 206 1.85 2.14 -12.90
N LEU A 207 2.95 2.10 -12.11
CA LEU A 207 3.61 0.83 -11.77
C LEU A 207 2.70 -0.05 -10.91
N HIS A 208 1.88 0.56 -10.05
CA HIS A 208 0.98 -0.13 -9.13
C HIS A 208 1.69 -1.24 -8.34
N LEU A 209 2.81 -0.91 -7.70
CA LEU A 209 3.53 -1.84 -6.84
C LEU A 209 2.58 -2.46 -5.82
N ASN A 210 2.67 -3.78 -5.63
CA ASN A 210 1.74 -4.59 -4.82
C ASN A 210 0.38 -4.89 -5.49
N LYS A 211 0.16 -4.52 -6.75
CA LYS A 211 -0.96 -5.08 -7.51
C LYS A 211 -0.75 -6.57 -7.70
N PHE A 212 -1.79 -7.37 -7.49
CA PHE A 212 -1.72 -8.81 -7.60
C PHE A 212 -2.66 -9.34 -8.66
N SER A 213 -2.09 -9.99 -9.68
CA SER A 213 -2.83 -10.67 -10.74
C SER A 213 -2.14 -11.98 -11.13
N ASP A 214 -2.65 -12.69 -12.14
CA ASP A 214 -2.07 -13.97 -12.58
C ASP A 214 -0.67 -13.80 -13.18
N ASP A 215 -0.35 -12.62 -13.75
CA ASP A 215 0.90 -12.30 -14.44
C ASP A 215 1.70 -11.16 -13.81
N TYR A 216 1.27 -10.68 -12.60
CA TYR A 216 1.89 -9.52 -11.98
C TYR A 216 1.85 -9.60 -10.45
N ASP A 217 3.00 -9.46 -9.84
CA ASP A 217 3.25 -9.38 -8.40
C ASP A 217 4.38 -8.38 -8.13
N MET A 218 4.81 -8.22 -6.88
CA MET A 218 5.86 -7.26 -6.51
C MET A 218 7.21 -7.57 -7.15
N GLU A 219 7.58 -8.83 -7.25
CA GLU A 219 8.83 -9.25 -7.89
C GLU A 219 8.81 -8.96 -9.39
N MET A 220 7.69 -9.22 -10.06
CA MET A 220 7.53 -8.90 -11.47
C MET A 220 7.56 -7.38 -11.70
N ALA A 221 6.95 -6.60 -10.79
CA ALA A 221 7.04 -5.14 -10.83
C ALA A 221 8.50 -4.66 -10.75
N LYS A 222 9.29 -5.20 -9.79
CA LYS A 222 10.72 -4.88 -9.65
C LYS A 222 11.52 -5.25 -10.90
N ILE A 223 11.30 -6.45 -11.45
CA ILE A 223 12.00 -6.91 -12.65
C ILE A 223 11.70 -5.98 -13.84
N ARG A 224 10.43 -5.68 -14.11
CA ARG A 224 10.05 -4.81 -15.23
C ARG A 224 10.57 -3.39 -15.04
N PHE A 225 10.49 -2.87 -13.82
CA PHE A 225 11.00 -1.54 -13.45
C PHE A 225 12.51 -1.45 -13.68
N ASN A 226 13.30 -2.38 -13.15
CA ASN A 226 14.75 -2.39 -13.30
C ASN A 226 15.18 -2.55 -14.76
N ASN A 227 14.53 -3.44 -15.51
CA ASN A 227 14.80 -3.60 -16.94
C ASN A 227 14.50 -2.33 -17.75
N ALA A 228 13.46 -1.58 -17.37
CA ALA A 228 13.18 -0.28 -17.98
C ALA A 228 14.27 0.74 -17.66
N ILE A 229 14.68 0.87 -16.40
CA ILE A 229 15.80 1.74 -15.97
C ILE A 229 17.08 1.37 -16.73
N ASP A 230 17.43 0.09 -16.77
CA ASP A 230 18.63 -0.38 -17.48
C ASP A 230 18.59 -0.04 -18.97
N THR A 231 17.42 -0.22 -19.62
CA THR A 231 17.22 0.16 -21.02
C THR A 231 17.42 1.66 -21.22
N PHE A 232 16.84 2.48 -20.35
CA PHE A 232 16.96 3.94 -20.44
C PHE A 232 18.42 4.40 -20.25
N LEU A 233 19.14 3.84 -19.27
CA LEU A 233 20.52 4.18 -19.00
C LEU A 233 21.47 3.74 -20.12
N ASN A 234 21.23 2.59 -20.73
CA ASN A 234 22.06 2.08 -21.83
C ASN A 234 21.88 2.89 -23.12
N GLU A 235 20.70 3.47 -23.34
CA GLU A 235 20.38 4.15 -24.60
C GLU A 235 20.44 5.68 -24.50
N THR A 236 20.44 6.25 -23.28
CA THR A 236 20.47 7.72 -23.12
C THR A 236 21.84 8.32 -23.39
N SER A 237 21.85 9.56 -23.93
CA SER A 237 23.03 10.41 -24.05
C SER A 237 22.97 11.64 -23.13
N ALA A 238 21.99 11.70 -22.23
CA ALA A 238 21.76 12.86 -21.37
C ALA A 238 22.78 12.96 -20.21
N GLU A 239 23.06 14.18 -19.77
CA GLU A 239 23.89 14.50 -18.59
C GLU A 239 23.02 14.74 -17.34
N GLU A 240 21.81 15.23 -17.52
CA GLU A 240 20.86 15.52 -16.46
C GLU A 240 19.66 14.58 -16.54
N CYS A 241 19.14 14.21 -15.37
CA CYS A 241 17.94 13.39 -15.25
C CYS A 241 16.87 14.12 -14.43
N ILE A 242 15.65 14.13 -14.95
CA ILE A 242 14.45 14.36 -14.14
C ILE A 242 13.78 13.02 -13.95
N PHE A 243 13.63 12.63 -12.68
CA PHE A 243 13.00 11.36 -12.30
C PHE A 243 11.73 11.63 -11.51
N ILE A 244 10.62 11.06 -11.97
CA ILE A 244 9.31 11.23 -11.36
C ILE A 244 9.08 10.13 -10.33
N ILE A 245 8.60 10.50 -9.15
CA ILE A 245 8.13 9.56 -8.11
C ILE A 245 6.68 9.87 -7.80
N GLY A 246 5.88 8.83 -7.69
CA GLY A 246 4.43 8.86 -7.57
C GLY A 246 3.78 8.38 -8.85
N GLU A 247 2.82 9.11 -9.43
CA GLU A 247 2.10 8.68 -10.63
C GLU A 247 1.53 7.25 -10.49
N ASP A 248 0.92 6.95 -9.31
CA ASP A 248 0.44 5.61 -8.97
C ASP A 248 1.58 4.55 -8.91
N TYR A 249 2.72 4.94 -8.31
CA TYR A 249 3.81 4.01 -8.00
C TYR A 249 3.34 2.87 -7.09
N PHE A 250 2.60 3.19 -6.00
CA PHE A 250 1.96 2.19 -5.14
C PHE A 250 0.52 1.92 -5.57
N ASN A 251 0.08 0.66 -5.44
CA ASN A 251 -1.29 0.26 -5.79
C ASN A 251 -2.34 0.67 -4.74
N ILE A 252 -1.93 1.00 -3.53
CA ILE A 252 -2.79 1.37 -2.39
C ILE A 252 -2.16 2.48 -1.58
N ASP A 253 -3.02 3.24 -0.86
CA ASP A 253 -2.64 4.37 -0.02
C ASP A 253 -2.98 4.13 1.47
N THR A 254 -3.71 3.06 1.78
CA THR A 254 -4.24 2.83 3.12
C THR A 254 -3.99 1.42 3.64
N ILE A 255 -3.98 1.28 4.97
CA ILE A 255 -3.91 -0.03 5.63
C ILE A 255 -5.09 -0.95 5.32
N ASN A 256 -6.20 -0.39 4.83
CA ASN A 256 -7.38 -1.16 4.42
C ASN A 256 -7.27 -1.68 2.98
N ARG A 257 -6.08 -1.56 2.35
CA ARG A 257 -5.82 -1.97 0.97
C ARG A 257 -6.70 -1.24 -0.03
N THR A 258 -6.83 0.06 0.15
CA THR A 258 -7.64 0.91 -0.73
C THR A 258 -6.78 2.01 -1.35
N THR A 259 -7.25 2.55 -2.48
CA THR A 259 -6.72 3.79 -3.05
C THR A 259 -6.97 4.96 -2.09
N THR A 260 -6.43 6.13 -2.37
CA THR A 260 -6.67 7.36 -1.60
C THR A 260 -8.16 7.66 -1.38
N LYS A 261 -9.00 7.39 -2.38
CA LYS A 261 -10.46 7.61 -2.31
C LYS A 261 -11.25 6.44 -1.70
N GLY A 262 -10.58 5.38 -1.24
CA GLY A 262 -11.20 4.25 -0.56
C GLY A 262 -11.63 3.10 -1.48
N THR A 263 -11.24 3.07 -2.75
CA THR A 263 -11.51 1.95 -3.66
C THR A 263 -10.65 0.75 -3.30
N PRO A 264 -11.23 -0.41 -2.95
CA PRO A 264 -10.48 -1.62 -2.61
C PRO A 264 -9.64 -2.14 -3.78
N GLN A 265 -8.42 -2.58 -3.49
CA GLN A 265 -7.50 -3.14 -4.47
C GLN A 265 -7.09 -4.58 -4.11
N ASP A 266 -6.87 -5.40 -5.14
CA ASP A 266 -6.23 -6.70 -4.95
C ASP A 266 -4.72 -6.52 -4.78
N THR A 267 -4.20 -7.01 -3.63
CA THR A 267 -2.81 -6.81 -3.21
C THR A 267 -2.18 -8.12 -2.75
N GLU A 268 -0.88 -8.25 -2.98
CA GLU A 268 -0.09 -9.41 -2.55
C GLU A 268 0.20 -9.36 -1.04
N VAL A 269 0.70 -8.24 -0.54
CA VAL A 269 1.11 -8.05 0.85
C VAL A 269 0.35 -6.91 1.53
N ASP A 270 0.61 -6.68 2.81
CA ASP A 270 0.13 -5.51 3.54
C ASP A 270 0.87 -4.24 3.11
N VAL A 271 0.35 -3.08 3.54
CA VAL A 271 0.89 -1.76 3.18
C VAL A 271 2.32 -1.53 3.67
N TYR A 272 2.69 -2.10 4.82
CA TYR A 272 4.02 -1.89 5.41
C TYR A 272 5.10 -2.57 4.58
N LYS A 273 4.91 -3.86 4.26
CA LYS A 273 5.83 -4.61 3.40
C LYS A 273 5.93 -4.03 1.99
N MET A 274 4.80 -3.55 1.45
CA MET A 274 4.81 -2.85 0.18
C MET A 274 5.65 -1.58 0.24
N PHE A 275 5.49 -0.78 1.31
CA PHE A 275 6.24 0.47 1.47
C PHE A 275 7.74 0.22 1.63
N ASP A 276 8.13 -0.76 2.49
CA ASP A 276 9.53 -1.16 2.67
C ASP A 276 10.18 -1.55 1.35
N PHE A 277 9.52 -2.46 0.62
CA PHE A 277 10.01 -2.92 -0.69
C PHE A 277 10.12 -1.77 -1.70
N GLY A 278 9.13 -0.89 -1.75
CA GLY A 278 9.14 0.26 -2.64
C GLY A 278 10.20 1.30 -2.29
N LEU A 279 10.45 1.52 -1.00
CA LEU A 279 11.51 2.40 -0.52
C LEU A 279 12.90 1.85 -0.88
N GLU A 280 13.14 0.55 -0.66
CA GLU A 280 14.39 -0.11 -1.05
C GLU A 280 14.62 -0.01 -2.56
N LEU A 281 13.61 -0.31 -3.38
CA LEU A 281 13.70 -0.20 -4.83
C LEU A 281 14.05 1.23 -5.28
N MET A 282 13.47 2.25 -4.65
CA MET A 282 13.77 3.65 -4.97
C MET A 282 15.18 4.06 -4.50
N ILE A 283 15.64 3.61 -3.34
CA ILE A 283 17.00 3.86 -2.87
C ILE A 283 18.02 3.27 -3.86
N GLU A 284 17.86 2.01 -4.26
CA GLU A 284 18.70 1.34 -5.26
C GLU A 284 18.73 2.14 -6.59
N THR A 285 17.57 2.56 -7.05
CA THR A 285 17.40 3.33 -8.29
C THR A 285 18.11 4.68 -8.20
N LEU A 286 17.85 5.45 -7.13
CA LEU A 286 18.44 6.78 -6.98
C LEU A 286 19.96 6.75 -6.80
N HIS A 287 20.50 5.73 -6.16
CA HIS A 287 21.96 5.50 -6.16
C HIS A 287 22.49 5.31 -7.59
N THR A 288 21.85 4.45 -8.36
CA THR A 288 22.24 4.20 -9.76
C THR A 288 22.18 5.49 -10.59
N LEU A 289 21.08 6.23 -10.51
CA LEU A 289 20.91 7.50 -11.22
C LEU A 289 21.93 8.55 -10.76
N SER A 290 22.20 8.64 -9.45
CA SER A 290 23.20 9.60 -8.93
C SER A 290 24.60 9.35 -9.44
N VAL A 291 24.97 8.07 -9.61
CA VAL A 291 26.30 7.70 -10.19
C VAL A 291 26.33 8.03 -11.68
N PHE A 292 25.23 7.77 -12.39
CA PHE A 292 25.16 7.88 -13.86
C PHE A 292 25.11 9.33 -14.35
N PHE A 293 24.28 10.18 -13.72
CA PHE A 293 24.07 11.57 -14.16
C PHE A 293 24.87 12.58 -13.33
N ASP A 294 25.16 13.74 -13.92
CA ASP A 294 25.79 14.86 -13.21
C ASP A 294 24.80 15.54 -12.27
N LYS A 295 23.51 15.57 -12.63
CA LYS A 295 22.42 16.11 -11.83
C LYS A 295 21.17 15.25 -11.96
N VAL A 296 20.55 14.94 -10.83
CA VAL A 296 19.28 14.21 -10.75
C VAL A 296 18.24 15.08 -10.03
N SER A 297 17.16 15.40 -10.69
CA SER A 297 16.03 16.15 -10.11
C SER A 297 14.86 15.23 -9.87
N ILE A 298 14.51 15.00 -8.61
CA ILE A 298 13.37 14.19 -8.22
C ILE A 298 12.14 15.06 -8.12
N VAL A 299 11.06 14.66 -8.78
CA VAL A 299 9.81 15.40 -8.81
C VAL A 299 8.67 14.51 -8.34
N LEU A 300 8.03 14.87 -7.22
CA LEU A 300 6.84 14.21 -6.74
C LEU A 300 5.63 14.59 -7.60
N ILE A 301 4.96 13.63 -8.20
CA ILE A 301 3.62 13.76 -8.79
C ILE A 301 2.72 12.73 -8.14
N GLN A 302 1.69 13.19 -7.42
CA GLN A 302 0.77 12.30 -6.73
C GLN A 302 -0.23 11.66 -7.70
N GLY A 303 -0.34 10.34 -7.68
CA GLY A 303 -1.40 9.61 -8.39
C GLY A 303 -2.71 9.55 -7.58
N ASN A 304 -3.73 8.89 -8.10
CA ASN A 304 -4.99 8.72 -7.36
C ASN A 304 -5.01 7.47 -6.46
N HIS A 305 -4.04 6.58 -6.61
CA HIS A 305 -3.89 5.39 -5.77
C HIS A 305 -3.02 5.63 -4.53
N ASP A 306 -2.07 6.57 -4.56
CA ASP A 306 -0.95 6.62 -3.61
C ASP A 306 -0.57 8.02 -3.10
N LYS A 307 -1.51 8.96 -3.01
CA LYS A 307 -1.23 10.37 -2.64
C LYS A 307 -0.41 10.53 -1.37
N LEU A 308 -0.77 9.80 -0.32
CA LEU A 308 -0.06 9.88 0.95
C LEU A 308 1.27 9.13 0.90
N LEU A 309 1.26 7.89 0.42
CA LEU A 309 2.45 7.04 0.45
C LEU A 309 3.53 7.53 -0.51
N SER A 310 3.20 8.07 -1.68
CA SER A 310 4.19 8.67 -2.58
C SER A 310 4.84 9.92 -1.97
N TYR A 311 4.07 10.76 -1.25
CA TYR A 311 4.63 11.87 -0.48
C TYR A 311 5.58 11.40 0.62
N MET A 312 5.16 10.39 1.41
CA MET A 312 5.99 9.83 2.48
C MET A 312 7.27 9.20 1.93
N LEU A 313 7.17 8.49 0.81
CA LEU A 313 8.32 7.91 0.12
C LEU A 313 9.34 9.00 -0.27
N VAL A 314 8.90 10.06 -0.94
CA VAL A 314 9.79 11.15 -1.34
C VAL A 314 10.39 11.85 -0.12
N LYS A 315 9.64 12.04 0.97
CA LYS A 315 10.18 12.63 2.22
C LYS A 315 11.21 11.71 2.88
N ALA A 316 11.03 10.40 2.87
CA ALA A 316 12.02 9.45 3.37
C ALA A 316 13.31 9.51 2.54
N LEU A 317 13.18 9.54 1.21
CA LEU A 317 14.32 9.65 0.28
C LEU A 317 15.04 11.01 0.38
N GLU A 318 14.33 12.10 0.63
CA GLU A 318 14.90 13.44 0.84
C GLU A 318 15.82 13.51 2.07
N HIS A 319 15.55 12.69 3.08
CA HIS A 319 16.37 12.56 4.29
C HIS A 319 17.44 11.45 4.19
N TYR A 320 17.43 10.65 3.14
CA TYR A 320 18.43 9.63 2.91
C TYR A 320 19.74 10.26 2.43
N ASN A 321 20.88 9.77 2.93
CA ASN A 321 22.20 10.31 2.59
C ASN A 321 22.75 9.68 1.30
N PHE A 322 22.53 10.33 0.16
CA PHE A 322 23.18 9.95 -1.10
C PHE A 322 24.56 10.56 -1.20
N GLU A 323 25.61 9.73 -1.25
CA GLU A 323 27.02 10.11 -1.13
C GLU A 323 27.48 11.22 -2.10
N LYS A 324 26.96 11.23 -3.35
CA LYS A 324 27.40 12.17 -4.38
C LYS A 324 26.81 13.59 -4.22
N GLY A 325 25.70 13.74 -3.51
CA GLY A 325 25.08 15.04 -3.24
C GLY A 325 24.54 15.79 -4.47
N ASN A 326 24.32 15.09 -5.59
CA ASN A 326 23.83 15.66 -6.86
C ASN A 326 22.33 15.44 -7.09
N ILE A 327 21.62 14.96 -6.09
CA ILE A 327 20.16 14.76 -6.14
C ILE A 327 19.45 15.96 -5.50
N VAL A 328 18.48 16.52 -6.22
CA VAL A 328 17.66 17.64 -5.75
C VAL A 328 16.20 17.20 -5.76
N PHE A 329 15.49 17.44 -4.65
CA PHE A 329 14.10 17.03 -4.48
C PHE A 329 13.13 18.21 -4.66
N ASN A 330 12.06 17.99 -5.40
CA ASN A 330 10.87 18.83 -5.46
C ASN A 330 9.69 18.04 -4.90
N SER A 331 9.57 18.02 -3.57
CA SER A 331 8.54 17.32 -2.81
C SER A 331 7.27 18.16 -2.55
N GLU A 332 7.14 19.33 -3.19
CA GLU A 332 5.96 20.19 -3.04
C GLU A 332 4.68 19.45 -3.49
N ILE A 333 3.61 19.58 -2.70
CA ILE A 333 2.30 18.98 -3.02
C ILE A 333 1.56 19.90 -3.99
N LYS A 334 1.57 19.54 -5.27
CA LYS A 334 0.82 20.19 -6.34
C LYS A 334 0.30 19.13 -7.31
N SER A 335 -0.92 19.30 -7.79
CA SER A 335 -1.50 18.40 -8.80
C SER A 335 -0.76 18.44 -10.14
N ARG A 336 -0.14 19.57 -10.45
CA ARG A 336 0.65 19.78 -11.66
C ARG A 336 1.92 20.55 -11.34
N LYS A 337 3.01 20.19 -12.00
CA LYS A 337 4.29 20.89 -11.90
C LYS A 337 4.80 21.26 -13.29
N TYR A 338 5.59 22.30 -13.36
CA TYR A 338 6.11 22.83 -14.60
C TYR A 338 7.60 23.05 -14.50
N ILE A 339 8.33 22.66 -15.56
CA ILE A 339 9.78 22.70 -15.61
C ILE A 339 10.20 23.37 -16.92
N GLU A 340 11.06 24.37 -16.84
CA GLU A 340 11.72 24.97 -18.00
C GLU A 340 13.03 24.25 -18.27
N TYR A 341 13.23 23.81 -19.51
CA TYR A 341 14.51 23.27 -19.97
C TYR A 341 14.85 23.83 -21.35
N GLY A 342 15.75 24.80 -21.37
CA GLY A 342 16.05 25.56 -22.59
C GLY A 342 14.80 26.21 -23.19
N ASN A 343 14.50 25.89 -24.43
CA ASN A 343 13.32 26.40 -25.15
C ASN A 343 12.02 25.59 -24.85
N SER A 344 12.09 24.61 -23.97
CA SER A 344 10.96 23.73 -23.65
C SER A 344 10.31 24.05 -22.31
N LEU A 345 8.99 24.03 -22.28
CA LEU A 345 8.17 24.00 -21.06
C LEU A 345 7.53 22.61 -20.94
N ILE A 346 7.82 21.93 -19.84
CA ILE A 346 7.37 20.57 -19.56
C ILE A 346 6.43 20.61 -18.36
N GLY A 347 5.16 20.30 -18.58
CA GLY A 347 4.16 20.08 -17.54
C GLY A 347 4.12 18.61 -17.14
N LEU A 348 3.93 18.34 -15.87
CA LEU A 348 3.84 17.02 -15.25
C LEU A 348 2.59 16.95 -14.39
N GLY A 349 1.88 15.83 -14.42
CA GLY A 349 0.71 15.62 -13.57
C GLY A 349 -0.05 14.37 -13.96
N HIS A 350 -0.64 13.69 -13.00
CA HIS A 350 -1.35 12.42 -13.21
C HIS A 350 -2.62 12.53 -14.07
N LEU A 351 -3.29 13.67 -14.03
CA LEU A 351 -4.47 14.02 -14.82
C LEU A 351 -5.68 13.08 -14.64
N ASP A 352 -5.92 12.63 -13.39
CA ASP A 352 -7.06 11.77 -13.02
C ASP A 352 -8.42 12.51 -12.98
N THR A 353 -8.41 13.84 -12.92
CA THR A 353 -9.61 14.65 -12.75
C THR A 353 -9.90 15.61 -13.90
N GLU A 354 -8.92 15.89 -14.75
CA GLU A 354 -9.04 16.88 -15.80
C GLU A 354 -9.70 16.33 -17.07
N ASN A 355 -10.73 16.99 -17.53
CA ASN A 355 -11.35 16.67 -18.81
C ASN A 355 -10.63 17.32 -20.00
N LYS A 356 -10.89 16.82 -21.22
CA LYS A 356 -10.23 17.30 -22.44
C LYS A 356 -10.37 18.81 -22.68
N LYS A 357 -11.51 19.41 -22.30
CA LYS A 357 -11.75 20.85 -22.48
C LYS A 357 -10.92 21.71 -21.55
N GLN A 358 -10.63 21.20 -20.35
CA GLN A 358 -9.77 21.90 -19.37
C GLN A 358 -8.30 21.81 -19.76
N LYS A 359 -7.85 20.65 -20.25
CA LYS A 359 -6.45 20.41 -20.63
C LYS A 359 -5.90 21.52 -21.57
N GLN A 360 -6.67 21.93 -22.57
CA GLN A 360 -6.21 22.92 -23.55
C GLN A 360 -5.79 24.29 -22.98
N PHE A 361 -6.19 24.60 -21.74
CA PHE A 361 -5.92 25.90 -21.11
C PHE A 361 -5.00 25.82 -19.88
N LEU A 362 -4.57 24.62 -19.45
CA LEU A 362 -3.83 24.46 -18.20
C LEU A 362 -2.54 25.29 -18.18
N MET A 363 -1.63 25.07 -19.12
CA MET A 363 -0.35 25.77 -19.16
C MET A 363 -0.51 27.27 -19.35
N GLN A 364 -1.36 27.69 -20.29
CA GLN A 364 -1.59 29.11 -20.58
C GLN A 364 -2.15 29.88 -19.37
N ASN A 365 -2.88 29.22 -18.49
CA ASN A 365 -3.48 29.87 -17.32
C ASN A 365 -2.61 29.77 -16.08
N GLU A 366 -1.99 28.61 -15.83
CA GLU A 366 -1.23 28.38 -14.60
C GLU A 366 0.18 28.98 -14.65
N VAL A 367 0.83 28.97 -15.83
CA VAL A 367 2.23 29.41 -16.00
C VAL A 367 2.40 30.32 -17.24
N LYS A 368 1.60 31.36 -17.33
CA LYS A 368 1.52 32.29 -18.49
C LYS A 368 2.88 32.81 -18.97
N GLU A 369 3.73 33.21 -18.03
CA GLU A 369 5.04 33.79 -18.35
C GLU A 369 6.00 32.75 -18.92
N MET A 370 6.02 31.54 -18.33
CA MET A 370 6.83 30.42 -18.83
C MET A 370 6.33 29.99 -20.22
N TYR A 371 5.00 29.84 -20.35
CA TYR A 371 4.36 29.46 -21.61
C TYR A 371 4.64 30.47 -22.72
N GLY A 372 4.59 31.76 -22.42
CA GLY A 372 4.86 32.84 -23.41
C GLY A 372 6.32 32.92 -23.87
N LYS A 373 7.25 32.39 -23.10
CA LYS A 373 8.68 32.37 -23.44
C LYS A 373 9.10 31.08 -24.14
N SER A 374 8.37 29.97 -23.88
CA SER A 374 8.72 28.68 -24.44
C SER A 374 8.39 28.55 -25.92
N LYS A 375 9.23 27.80 -26.62
CA LYS A 375 9.01 27.46 -28.03
C LYS A 375 8.29 26.13 -28.19
N TYR A 376 8.55 25.22 -27.26
CA TYR A 376 8.00 23.88 -27.29
C TYR A 376 7.30 23.60 -25.95
N ASN A 377 6.05 23.12 -26.03
CA ASN A 377 5.24 22.87 -24.85
C ASN A 377 4.82 21.40 -24.81
N TYR A 378 5.14 20.73 -23.72
CA TYR A 378 4.83 19.32 -23.50
C TYR A 378 4.09 19.16 -22.17
N PHE A 379 3.14 18.24 -22.12
CA PHE A 379 2.52 17.80 -20.87
C PHE A 379 2.57 16.28 -20.80
N ILE A 380 3.21 15.73 -19.76
CA ILE A 380 3.42 14.31 -19.57
C ILE A 380 2.56 13.83 -18.41
N SER A 381 1.88 12.69 -18.58
CA SER A 381 0.95 12.14 -17.57
C SER A 381 0.81 10.62 -17.70
N GLY A 382 0.41 9.96 -16.61
CA GLY A 382 -0.01 8.56 -16.54
C GLY A 382 -1.53 8.36 -16.59
N HIS A 383 -2.04 7.60 -15.63
CA HIS A 383 -3.44 7.33 -15.27
C HIS A 383 -4.20 6.31 -16.15
N LEU A 384 -4.20 6.43 -17.45
CA LEU A 384 -5.02 5.55 -18.31
C LEU A 384 -4.26 4.36 -18.89
N HIS A 385 -3.03 4.11 -18.44
CA HIS A 385 -2.17 2.95 -18.76
C HIS A 385 -1.93 2.70 -20.25
N ASN A 386 -2.28 3.63 -21.14
CA ASN A 386 -2.09 3.49 -22.57
C ASN A 386 -1.30 4.66 -23.15
N TYR A 387 -0.38 4.35 -24.04
CA TYR A 387 0.39 5.39 -24.73
C TYR A 387 -0.49 6.17 -25.70
N SER A 388 -0.46 7.50 -25.59
CA SER A 388 -1.06 8.38 -26.57
C SER A 388 -0.31 9.71 -26.64
N VAL A 389 -0.33 10.33 -27.84
CA VAL A 389 0.17 11.68 -28.06
C VAL A 389 -0.92 12.46 -28.72
N GLU A 390 -1.28 13.60 -28.15
CA GLU A 390 -2.33 14.49 -28.67
C GLU A 390 -1.86 15.94 -28.60
N GLU A 391 -2.05 16.73 -29.65
CA GLU A 391 -1.73 18.16 -29.65
C GLU A 391 -3.00 18.95 -29.37
N ILE A 392 -3.03 19.74 -28.29
CA ILE A 392 -4.17 20.51 -27.86
C ILE A 392 -3.70 21.91 -27.45
N GLY A 393 -4.20 22.95 -28.08
CA GLY A 393 -3.93 24.34 -27.71
C GLY A 393 -2.43 24.70 -27.74
N GLY A 394 -1.64 24.13 -28.65
CA GLY A 394 -0.21 24.39 -28.78
C GLY A 394 0.64 23.64 -27.74
N VAL A 395 0.07 22.64 -27.06
CA VAL A 395 0.75 21.78 -26.12
C VAL A 395 0.66 20.33 -26.60
N GLN A 396 1.76 19.62 -26.62
CA GLN A 396 1.80 18.20 -26.92
C GLN A 396 1.58 17.40 -25.62
N TYR A 397 0.39 16.82 -25.46
CA TYR A 397 0.02 15.95 -24.36
C TYR A 397 0.49 14.53 -24.63
N ILE A 398 1.38 14.03 -23.80
CA ILE A 398 1.97 12.70 -23.89
C ILE A 398 1.50 11.90 -22.68
N ARG A 399 0.67 10.89 -22.93
CA ARG A 399 0.29 9.94 -21.89
C ARG A 399 1.22 8.75 -21.97
N LEU A 400 1.75 8.36 -20.82
CA LEU A 400 2.67 7.24 -20.69
C LEU A 400 1.92 5.92 -20.56
N PRO A 401 2.47 4.84 -21.08
CA PRO A 401 1.97 3.49 -20.87
C PRO A 401 2.35 2.99 -19.46
N SER A 402 1.82 1.84 -19.06
CA SER A 402 2.11 1.21 -17.77
C SER A 402 2.83 -0.11 -17.92
N LEU A 403 3.68 -0.43 -16.94
CA LEU A 403 4.33 -1.75 -16.79
C LEU A 403 3.46 -2.74 -15.99
N SER A 404 2.37 -2.28 -15.36
CA SER A 404 1.54 -3.12 -14.48
C SER A 404 0.81 -4.22 -15.25
N GLY A 405 0.49 -5.31 -14.55
CA GLY A 405 -0.33 -6.40 -15.08
C GLY A 405 -1.79 -5.98 -15.32
N SER A 406 -2.51 -6.76 -16.11
CA SER A 406 -3.95 -6.61 -16.27
C SER A 406 -4.66 -7.23 -15.07
N ASP A 407 -5.63 -6.53 -14.49
CA ASP A 407 -6.51 -7.07 -13.45
C ASP A 407 -7.83 -7.58 -14.04
N ASN A 408 -8.65 -8.18 -13.17
CA ASN A 408 -9.94 -8.70 -13.57
C ASN A 408 -10.86 -7.62 -14.15
N TRP A 409 -10.78 -6.38 -13.67
CA TRP A 409 -11.59 -5.27 -14.17
C TRP A 409 -11.17 -4.87 -15.59
N HIS A 410 -9.87 -4.76 -15.85
CA HIS A 410 -9.35 -4.48 -17.19
C HIS A 410 -9.73 -5.61 -18.18
N ASN A 411 -9.67 -6.86 -17.71
CA ASN A 411 -10.07 -8.02 -18.52
C ASN A 411 -11.59 -8.00 -18.83
N GLU A 412 -12.43 -7.71 -17.85
CA GLU A 412 -13.89 -7.62 -18.03
C GLU A 412 -14.29 -6.46 -18.96
N MET A 413 -13.57 -5.33 -18.89
CA MET A 413 -13.80 -4.15 -19.73
C MET A 413 -13.15 -4.23 -21.12
N GLY A 414 -12.44 -5.33 -21.44
CA GLY A 414 -11.82 -5.54 -22.74
C GLY A 414 -10.49 -4.81 -22.97
N TYR A 415 -9.86 -4.27 -21.92
CA TYR A 415 -8.53 -3.62 -22.00
C TYR A 415 -7.37 -4.64 -21.96
N ILE A 416 -7.53 -5.78 -22.63
CA ILE A 416 -6.58 -6.91 -22.61
C ILE A 416 -5.43 -6.77 -23.63
N THR A 417 -5.51 -5.79 -24.54
CA THR A 417 -4.58 -5.66 -25.67
C THR A 417 -3.52 -4.57 -25.48
N GLN A 418 -3.45 -3.95 -24.30
CA GLN A 418 -2.47 -2.89 -24.06
C GLN A 418 -1.06 -3.45 -23.95
N THR A 419 -0.13 -2.90 -24.76
CA THR A 419 1.29 -3.21 -24.65
C THR A 419 1.82 -2.71 -23.31
N LYS A 420 2.40 -3.62 -22.51
CA LYS A 420 3.09 -3.26 -21.27
C LYS A 420 4.44 -2.67 -21.62
N SER A 421 4.64 -1.39 -21.33
CA SER A 421 5.87 -0.69 -21.69
C SER A 421 6.12 0.50 -20.77
N ALA A 422 7.35 1.03 -20.81
CA ALA A 422 7.71 2.29 -20.21
C ALA A 422 8.45 3.15 -21.24
N ILE A 423 8.33 4.47 -21.12
CA ILE A 423 8.93 5.42 -22.06
C ILE A 423 9.68 6.49 -21.29
N ALA A 424 10.97 6.65 -21.59
CA ALA A 424 11.74 7.83 -21.20
C ALA A 424 11.88 8.80 -22.38
N ILE A 425 11.96 10.09 -22.07
CA ILE A 425 11.95 11.15 -23.09
C ILE A 425 13.21 12.01 -22.94
N GLU A 426 13.98 12.15 -24.01
CA GLU A 426 15.12 13.06 -24.02
C GLU A 426 14.79 14.41 -24.64
N PHE A 427 15.25 15.46 -23.98
CA PHE A 427 15.12 16.86 -24.36
C PHE A 427 16.49 17.47 -24.56
N ASN A 428 16.61 18.27 -25.63
CA ASN A 428 17.74 19.17 -25.87
C ASN A 428 17.31 20.61 -25.62
N LYS A 429 18.19 21.45 -25.06
CA LYS A 429 17.86 22.84 -24.71
C LYS A 429 17.30 23.63 -25.88
N ASP A 430 17.85 23.45 -27.09
CA ASP A 430 17.47 24.23 -28.28
C ASP A 430 16.38 23.57 -29.13
N LYS A 431 16.41 22.22 -29.21
CA LYS A 431 15.59 21.44 -30.15
C LYS A 431 14.32 20.89 -29.52
N GLY A 432 14.14 21.02 -28.22
CA GLY A 432 13.00 20.42 -27.51
C GLY A 432 13.14 18.89 -27.38
N MET A 433 12.02 18.18 -27.36
CA MET A 433 11.98 16.72 -27.34
C MET A 433 12.56 16.17 -28.66
N PHE A 434 13.57 15.32 -28.58
CA PHE A 434 14.22 14.79 -29.78
C PHE A 434 14.34 13.27 -29.83
N LYS A 435 14.19 12.58 -28.68
CA LYS A 435 14.26 11.12 -28.62
C LYS A 435 13.28 10.55 -27.59
N LYS A 436 12.72 9.40 -27.88
CA LYS A 436 11.99 8.57 -26.94
C LYS A 436 12.67 7.22 -26.86
N ILE A 437 12.90 6.72 -25.67
CA ILE A 437 13.46 5.40 -25.40
C ILE A 437 12.33 4.54 -24.87
N ILE A 438 12.08 3.39 -25.50
CA ILE A 438 10.92 2.56 -25.19
C ILE A 438 11.42 1.21 -24.72
N TYR A 439 10.98 0.84 -23.52
CA TYR A 439 11.10 -0.53 -23.01
C TYR A 439 9.74 -1.23 -23.15
N ASN A 440 9.71 -2.39 -23.79
CA ASN A 440 8.54 -3.26 -23.89
C ASN A 440 8.78 -4.54 -23.07
N VAL A 441 7.74 -5.02 -22.37
CA VAL A 441 7.77 -6.25 -21.59
C VAL A 441 7.74 -7.46 -22.48
#